data_03201da1f355ddffe0929c664d119185
#
_entry.id   03201da1f355ddffe0929c664d119185
#
_cell.length_a   1.000
_cell.length_b   1.000
_cell.length_c   1.000
_cell.angle_alpha   90.00
_cell.angle_beta   90.00
_cell.angle_gamma   90.00
#
_symmetry.space_group_name_H-M   'P 1'
#
loop_
_entity.id
_entity.type
_entity.pdbx_description
1 polymer ?
#
loop_
_entity_poly.entity_id
_entity_poly.type
_entity_poly.pdbx_seq_one_letter_code
_entity_poly.pdbx_strand_id
1 'polypeptide(L)'
;AALEAAAYTNPHVEEIIEEALTYIPAECRVHRAVSHILALYRSGMPLSEAREALLSAHGRYNFTDAPQNIAFELCGLLWGSDFEDAILKVVNLGYDTDCTVATCGAIWGILHGTAGIPEKWSAPIGDAITVSAQIRGFRAPQNLAELTERTILAGKKLALEDTDRYVITYEDQHDFAVQHYTLPADADSHEAFLVDLRYPDGPVMAPACRIDLTLTNRTACRWLVRVHAEGTGIYTWSDDSTDALIPCDVAPGETVRLSRTLLSACDGLPRVNTVNLYIERQNAGSLWTTYTIPFTILTPHRWYL
;
A
#
# COMPACT_ATOMS: atom_id res chain seq x y z
N ALA A 1 5.73 3.79 -14.27
CA ALA A 1 4.94 3.05 -13.27
C ALA A 1 5.48 1.63 -13.05
N ALA A 2 5.69 0.82 -14.12
CA ALA A 2 6.26 -0.53 -13.99
C ALA A 2 7.68 -0.49 -13.43
N LEU A 3 8.52 0.43 -13.91
CA LEU A 3 9.88 0.62 -13.44
C LEU A 3 9.94 1.05 -11.96
N GLU A 4 9.09 1.98 -11.57
CA GLU A 4 8.97 2.42 -10.16
C GLU A 4 8.50 1.27 -9.27
N ALA A 5 7.49 0.51 -9.70
CA ALA A 5 7.00 -0.64 -8.96
C ALA A 5 8.09 -1.71 -8.75
N ALA A 6 8.86 -2.02 -9.80
CA ALA A 6 9.97 -2.97 -9.73
C ALA A 6 11.10 -2.47 -8.80
N ALA A 7 11.38 -1.16 -8.78
CA ALA A 7 12.41 -0.56 -7.93
C ALA A 7 12.14 -0.70 -6.42
N TYR A 8 10.88 -0.87 -5.99
CA TYR A 8 10.57 -1.14 -4.58
C TYR A 8 11.02 -2.52 -4.09
N THR A 9 11.20 -3.46 -5.00
CA THR A 9 11.48 -4.86 -4.66
C THR A 9 12.83 -5.36 -5.14
N ASN A 10 13.46 -4.63 -6.07
CA ASN A 10 14.73 -5.00 -6.66
C ASN A 10 15.67 -3.78 -6.76
N PRO A 11 16.88 -3.82 -6.15
CA PRO A 11 17.83 -2.71 -6.21
C PRO A 11 18.66 -2.68 -7.50
N HIS A 12 18.55 -3.67 -8.37
CA HIS A 12 19.38 -3.80 -9.56
C HIS A 12 18.76 -3.10 -10.78
N VAL A 13 19.32 -1.96 -11.15
CA VAL A 13 18.77 -1.07 -12.21
C VAL A 13 18.49 -1.80 -13.52
N GLU A 14 19.40 -2.64 -13.98
CA GLU A 14 19.21 -3.36 -15.24
C GLU A 14 18.03 -4.34 -15.18
N GLU A 15 17.88 -5.04 -14.05
CA GLU A 15 16.80 -6.01 -13.85
C GLU A 15 15.43 -5.34 -13.76
N ILE A 16 15.33 -4.18 -13.08
CA ILE A 16 14.06 -3.45 -13.03
C ILE A 16 13.67 -2.86 -14.38
N ILE A 17 14.64 -2.50 -15.22
CA ILE A 17 14.38 -2.08 -16.59
C ILE A 17 13.86 -3.27 -17.43
N GLU A 18 14.49 -4.43 -17.33
CA GLU A 18 14.05 -5.64 -18.02
C GLU A 18 12.64 -6.06 -17.56
N GLU A 19 12.38 -6.03 -16.27
CA GLU A 19 11.03 -6.30 -15.73
C GLU A 19 10.01 -5.31 -16.29
N ALA A 20 10.30 -4.01 -16.27
CA ALA A 20 9.39 -2.99 -16.78
C ALA A 20 9.08 -3.16 -18.27
N LEU A 21 10.04 -3.63 -19.07
CA LEU A 21 9.86 -3.91 -20.50
C LEU A 21 8.86 -5.05 -20.76
N THR A 22 8.66 -5.97 -19.81
CA THR A 22 7.69 -7.08 -19.97
C THR A 22 6.23 -6.60 -20.01
N TYR A 23 5.95 -5.39 -19.52
CA TYR A 23 4.59 -4.82 -19.44
C TYR A 23 4.18 -4.07 -20.73
N ILE A 24 5.08 -3.89 -21.68
CA ILE A 24 4.80 -3.17 -22.92
C ILE A 24 5.19 -4.00 -24.16
N PRO A 25 4.45 -3.86 -25.30
CA PRO A 25 4.75 -4.61 -26.52
C PRO A 25 6.15 -4.33 -27.05
N ALA A 26 6.86 -5.38 -27.47
CA ALA A 26 8.22 -5.28 -27.99
C ALA A 26 8.33 -4.39 -29.25
N GLU A 27 7.24 -4.27 -30.00
CA GLU A 27 7.15 -3.47 -31.22
C GLU A 27 6.94 -1.98 -30.95
N CYS A 28 6.59 -1.59 -29.72
CA CYS A 28 6.35 -0.19 -29.43
C CYS A 28 7.67 0.61 -29.41
N ARG A 29 7.57 1.91 -29.71
CA ARG A 29 8.75 2.80 -29.80
C ARG A 29 9.48 2.93 -28.47
N VAL A 30 8.77 2.93 -27.35
CA VAL A 30 9.36 3.02 -26.01
C VAL A 30 10.19 1.78 -25.71
N HIS A 31 9.63 0.58 -25.91
CA HIS A 31 10.37 -0.67 -25.72
C HIS A 31 11.67 -0.69 -26.50
N ARG A 32 11.62 -0.33 -27.79
CA ARG A 32 12.81 -0.30 -28.64
C ARG A 32 13.87 0.70 -28.19
N ALA A 33 13.45 1.91 -27.77
CA ALA A 33 14.38 2.93 -27.27
C ALA A 33 15.04 2.51 -25.95
N VAL A 34 14.26 1.97 -25.01
CA VAL A 34 14.75 1.48 -23.72
C VAL A 34 15.67 0.27 -23.90
N SER A 35 15.28 -0.70 -24.72
CA SER A 35 16.15 -1.86 -25.02
C SER A 35 17.46 -1.42 -25.68
N HIS A 36 17.42 -0.41 -26.56
CA HIS A 36 18.61 0.11 -27.23
C HIS A 36 19.55 0.78 -26.23
N ILE A 37 19.06 1.67 -25.36
CA ILE A 37 19.93 2.34 -24.37
C ILE A 37 20.54 1.33 -23.38
N LEU A 38 19.79 0.32 -22.97
CA LEU A 38 20.29 -0.75 -22.10
C LEU A 38 21.41 -1.56 -22.80
N ALA A 39 21.24 -1.86 -24.09
CA ALA A 39 22.27 -2.54 -24.87
C ALA A 39 23.55 -1.69 -25.04
N LEU A 40 23.40 -0.39 -25.27
CA LEU A 40 24.55 0.54 -25.37
C LEU A 40 25.30 0.62 -24.02
N TYR A 41 24.60 0.68 -22.91
CA TYR A 41 25.21 0.62 -21.57
C TYR A 41 26.00 -0.69 -21.38
N ARG A 42 25.40 -1.82 -21.66
CA ARG A 42 26.03 -3.15 -21.52
C ARG A 42 27.26 -3.34 -22.42
N SER A 43 27.30 -2.63 -23.53
CA SER A 43 28.50 -2.62 -24.41
C SER A 43 29.67 -1.81 -23.83
N GLY A 44 29.46 -1.09 -22.71
CA GLY A 44 30.46 -0.20 -22.14
C GLY A 44 30.60 1.13 -22.89
N MET A 45 29.63 1.51 -23.72
CA MET A 45 29.67 2.74 -24.51
C MET A 45 29.64 3.97 -23.59
N PRO A 46 30.48 4.99 -23.83
CA PRO A 46 30.40 6.26 -23.10
C PRO A 46 29.05 6.93 -23.30
N LEU A 47 28.53 7.59 -22.25
CA LEU A 47 27.19 8.21 -22.28
C LEU A 47 26.99 9.20 -23.44
N SER A 48 28.04 9.99 -23.79
CA SER A 48 27.98 10.95 -24.91
C SER A 48 27.74 10.26 -26.24
N GLU A 49 28.40 9.12 -26.48
CA GLU A 49 28.23 8.33 -27.70
C GLU A 49 26.89 7.59 -27.71
N ALA A 50 26.48 7.05 -26.54
CA ALA A 50 25.19 6.40 -26.38
C ALA A 50 24.02 7.36 -26.65
N ARG A 51 24.14 8.62 -26.21
CA ARG A 51 23.18 9.69 -26.54
C ARG A 51 23.01 9.89 -28.04
N GLU A 52 24.12 10.03 -28.76
CA GLU A 52 24.08 10.27 -30.22
C GLU A 52 23.51 9.03 -30.95
N ALA A 53 23.89 7.84 -30.53
CA ALA A 53 23.37 6.59 -31.10
C ALA A 53 21.85 6.46 -30.85
N LEU A 54 21.40 6.76 -29.65
CA LEU A 54 19.98 6.75 -29.32
C LEU A 54 19.18 7.75 -30.16
N LEU A 55 19.65 8.98 -30.26
CA LEU A 55 18.99 10.04 -31.04
C LEU A 55 18.98 9.72 -32.53
N SER A 56 20.04 9.15 -33.06
CA SER A 56 20.11 8.71 -34.47
C SER A 56 19.05 7.66 -34.81
N ALA A 57 18.76 6.74 -33.86
CA ALA A 57 17.82 5.64 -34.09
C ALA A 57 16.37 5.99 -33.69
N HIS A 58 16.17 6.75 -32.60
CA HIS A 58 14.87 6.97 -31.98
C HIS A 58 14.49 8.44 -31.82
N GLY A 59 15.44 9.37 -32.02
CA GLY A 59 15.24 10.80 -31.81
C GLY A 59 14.16 11.40 -32.71
N ARG A 60 13.45 12.38 -32.19
CA ARG A 60 12.46 13.20 -32.88
C ARG A 60 12.71 14.67 -32.62
N TYR A 61 12.27 15.51 -33.54
CA TYR A 61 12.36 16.96 -33.38
C TYR A 61 11.53 17.47 -32.18
N ASN A 62 10.44 16.78 -31.84
CA ASN A 62 9.64 17.11 -30.68
C ASN A 62 10.43 16.81 -29.40
N PHE A 63 10.75 17.85 -28.62
CA PHE A 63 11.52 17.72 -27.38
C PHE A 63 10.82 16.89 -26.30
N THR A 64 9.48 16.79 -26.34
CA THR A 64 8.67 16.00 -25.39
C THR A 64 8.36 14.58 -25.86
N ASP A 65 9.00 14.10 -26.96
CA ASP A 65 8.73 12.74 -27.48
C ASP A 65 9.14 11.68 -26.45
N ALA A 66 8.17 10.91 -25.94
CA ALA A 66 8.36 10.00 -24.83
C ALA A 66 9.47 8.95 -25.03
N PRO A 67 9.62 8.25 -26.18
CA PRO A 67 10.62 7.21 -26.31
C PRO A 67 12.04 7.67 -26.03
N GLN A 68 12.45 8.83 -26.54
CA GLN A 68 13.80 9.37 -26.32
C GLN A 68 13.96 9.87 -24.88
N ASN A 69 12.94 10.52 -24.31
CA ASN A 69 13.02 11.05 -22.95
C ASN A 69 13.03 9.94 -21.90
N ILE A 70 12.21 8.91 -22.03
CA ILE A 70 12.24 7.74 -21.14
C ILE A 70 13.62 7.05 -21.20
N ALA A 71 14.24 6.93 -22.37
CA ALA A 71 15.58 6.40 -22.45
C ALA A 71 16.62 7.31 -21.76
N PHE A 72 16.45 8.63 -21.80
CA PHE A 72 17.32 9.59 -21.10
C PHE A 72 17.17 9.52 -19.58
N GLU A 73 15.96 9.32 -19.06
CA GLU A 73 15.71 9.08 -17.62
C GLU A 73 16.58 7.92 -17.10
N LEU A 74 16.65 6.84 -17.87
CA LEU A 74 17.42 5.67 -17.53
C LEU A 74 18.93 5.87 -17.59
N CYS A 75 19.41 6.82 -18.38
CA CYS A 75 20.85 7.12 -18.46
C CYS A 75 21.41 7.58 -17.11
N GLY A 76 20.65 8.35 -16.32
CA GLY A 76 21.06 8.74 -14.98
C GLY A 76 21.21 7.55 -14.04
N LEU A 77 20.26 6.61 -14.09
CA LEU A 77 20.29 5.40 -13.28
C LEU A 77 21.42 4.43 -13.69
N LEU A 78 21.71 4.33 -14.99
CA LEU A 78 22.69 3.39 -15.53
C LEU A 78 24.13 3.90 -15.45
N TRP A 79 24.40 5.17 -15.78
CA TRP A 79 25.74 5.76 -15.78
C TRP A 79 26.05 6.63 -14.57
N GLY A 80 25.05 6.93 -13.72
CA GLY A 80 25.25 7.73 -12.51
C GLY A 80 25.99 6.96 -11.42
N SER A 81 26.96 7.60 -10.79
CA SER A 81 27.71 7.06 -9.66
C SER A 81 27.07 7.41 -8.30
N ASP A 82 26.35 8.50 -8.25
CA ASP A 82 25.60 8.99 -7.10
C ASP A 82 24.42 9.87 -7.56
N PHE A 83 23.60 10.36 -6.63
CA PHE A 83 22.42 11.16 -6.92
C PHE A 83 22.73 12.38 -7.79
N GLU A 84 23.76 13.15 -7.40
CA GLU A 84 24.11 14.38 -8.11
C GLU A 84 24.61 14.09 -9.53
N ASP A 85 25.49 13.13 -9.68
CA ASP A 85 26.05 12.72 -10.96
C ASP A 85 24.94 12.18 -11.89
N ALA A 86 23.99 11.38 -11.34
CA ALA A 86 22.84 10.89 -12.10
C ALA A 86 21.98 12.04 -12.62
N ILE A 87 21.57 12.97 -11.74
CA ILE A 87 20.72 14.10 -12.08
C ILE A 87 21.41 15.01 -13.10
N LEU A 88 22.69 15.35 -12.90
CA LEU A 88 23.45 16.20 -13.80
C LEU A 88 23.67 15.55 -15.17
N LYS A 89 23.90 14.24 -15.23
CA LYS A 89 23.97 13.52 -16.50
C LYS A 89 22.68 13.65 -17.28
N VAL A 90 21.52 13.41 -16.63
CA VAL A 90 20.21 13.49 -17.30
C VAL A 90 19.92 14.90 -17.79
N VAL A 91 20.14 15.95 -16.97
CA VAL A 91 19.98 17.34 -17.41
C VAL A 91 20.79 17.64 -18.66
N ASN A 92 22.05 17.20 -18.69
CA ASN A 92 22.97 17.47 -19.81
C ASN A 92 22.63 16.70 -21.10
N LEU A 93 21.72 15.72 -21.05
CA LEU A 93 21.24 15.06 -22.28
C LEU A 93 20.29 15.97 -23.08
N GLY A 94 19.69 16.99 -22.44
CA GLY A 94 18.78 17.94 -23.10
C GLY A 94 17.37 17.39 -23.30
N TYR A 95 16.63 17.98 -24.21
CA TYR A 95 15.22 17.71 -24.50
C TYR A 95 14.30 18.09 -23.33
N ASP A 96 13.48 17.21 -22.81
CA ASP A 96 12.50 17.46 -21.75
C ASP A 96 13.14 17.28 -20.35
N THR A 97 14.09 18.17 -20.05
CA THR A 97 15.03 17.99 -18.93
C THR A 97 14.36 18.02 -17.54
N ASP A 98 13.33 18.79 -17.34
CA ASP A 98 12.60 18.84 -16.07
C ASP A 98 11.82 17.55 -15.80
N CYS A 99 11.15 17.00 -16.80
CA CYS A 99 10.46 15.71 -16.69
C CYS A 99 11.44 14.56 -16.48
N THR A 100 12.50 14.48 -17.30
CA THR A 100 13.47 13.37 -17.24
C THR A 100 14.23 13.35 -15.92
N VAL A 101 14.62 14.50 -15.39
CA VAL A 101 15.31 14.60 -14.10
C VAL A 101 14.36 14.25 -12.95
N ALA A 102 13.10 14.71 -13.01
CA ALA A 102 12.12 14.40 -11.98
C ALA A 102 11.89 12.89 -11.86
N THR A 103 11.74 12.19 -12.99
CA THR A 103 11.55 10.74 -13.02
C THR A 103 12.79 9.99 -12.55
N CYS A 104 13.98 10.37 -13.04
CA CYS A 104 15.24 9.78 -12.59
C CYS A 104 15.42 9.94 -11.07
N GLY A 105 15.17 11.14 -10.54
CA GLY A 105 15.26 11.44 -9.11
C GLY A 105 14.24 10.66 -8.26
N ALA A 106 13.02 10.47 -8.77
CA ALA A 106 12.00 9.68 -8.10
C ALA A 106 12.42 8.21 -7.97
N ILE A 107 12.90 7.60 -9.06
CA ILE A 107 13.37 6.20 -9.06
C ILE A 107 14.61 6.06 -8.17
N TRP A 108 15.53 7.02 -8.23
CA TRP A 108 16.69 7.04 -7.32
C TRP A 108 16.27 7.05 -5.85
N GLY A 109 15.28 7.88 -5.51
CA GLY A 109 14.72 7.94 -4.16
C GLY A 109 14.05 6.63 -3.72
N ILE A 110 13.42 5.89 -4.63
CA ILE A 110 12.86 4.56 -4.34
C ILE A 110 13.99 3.57 -4.04
N LEU A 111 15.05 3.57 -4.86
CA LEU A 111 16.17 2.63 -4.73
C LEU A 111 17.04 2.87 -3.49
N HIS A 112 17.23 4.14 -3.11
CA HIS A 112 18.21 4.53 -2.09
C HIS A 112 17.60 5.19 -0.85
N GLY A 113 16.29 5.42 -0.83
CA GLY A 113 15.59 6.13 0.23
C GLY A 113 15.99 7.61 0.31
N THR A 114 15.49 8.32 1.31
CA THR A 114 15.80 9.75 1.53
C THR A 114 17.27 9.97 1.88
N ALA A 115 17.94 8.99 2.48
CA ALA A 115 19.37 9.04 2.79
C ALA A 115 20.25 9.08 1.53
N GLY A 116 19.74 8.57 0.40
CA GLY A 116 20.41 8.61 -0.89
C GLY A 116 20.33 9.95 -1.61
N ILE A 117 19.59 10.94 -1.06
CA ILE A 117 19.43 12.29 -1.62
C ILE A 117 20.20 13.27 -0.76
N PRO A 118 21.30 13.88 -1.25
CA PRO A 118 22.07 14.83 -0.46
C PRO A 118 21.27 16.05 -0.03
N GLU A 119 21.45 16.50 1.22
CA GLU A 119 20.72 17.61 1.83
C GLU A 119 20.77 18.90 0.99
N LYS A 120 21.89 19.15 0.31
CA LYS A 120 22.03 20.34 -0.58
C LYS A 120 20.98 20.39 -1.71
N TRP A 121 20.38 19.24 -2.07
CA TRP A 121 19.30 19.16 -3.06
C TRP A 121 17.91 19.27 -2.43
N SER A 122 17.72 18.72 -1.25
CA SER A 122 16.42 18.72 -0.57
C SER A 122 16.15 19.95 0.28
N ALA A 123 17.16 20.46 1.01
CA ALA A 123 16.99 21.58 1.93
C ALA A 123 16.46 22.88 1.29
N PRO A 124 16.90 23.29 0.08
CA PRO A 124 16.36 24.50 -0.56
C PRO A 124 14.88 24.40 -0.96
N ILE A 125 14.39 23.19 -1.18
CA ILE A 125 13.00 22.93 -1.59
C ILE A 125 12.10 22.84 -0.36
N GLY A 126 12.59 22.25 0.73
CA GLY A 126 11.82 21.96 1.94
C GLY A 126 10.83 20.82 1.74
N ASP A 127 9.87 20.70 2.65
CA ASP A 127 8.89 19.61 2.71
C ASP A 127 7.45 20.06 2.36
N ALA A 128 7.20 21.36 2.19
CA ALA A 128 5.88 21.88 1.90
C ALA A 128 5.42 21.52 0.49
N ILE A 129 4.17 21.06 0.35
CA ILE A 129 3.56 20.75 -0.94
C ILE A 129 2.65 21.92 -1.34
N THR A 130 2.93 22.51 -2.49
CA THR A 130 2.09 23.54 -3.09
C THR A 130 1.33 22.96 -4.27
N VAL A 131 0.00 23.07 -4.22
CA VAL A 131 -0.88 22.59 -5.29
C VAL A 131 -1.46 23.78 -6.04
N SER A 132 -1.49 23.70 -7.36
CA SER A 132 -2.09 24.74 -8.19
C SER A 132 -3.55 24.97 -7.81
N ALA A 133 -3.95 26.24 -7.75
CA ALA A 133 -5.33 26.65 -7.45
C ALA A 133 -6.38 26.11 -8.45
N GLN A 134 -5.94 25.65 -9.61
CA GLN A 134 -6.79 25.02 -10.63
C GLN A 134 -7.16 23.57 -10.26
N ILE A 135 -6.37 22.90 -9.44
CA ILE A 135 -6.62 21.55 -8.98
C ILE A 135 -7.62 21.63 -7.81
N ARG A 136 -8.81 21.07 -8.01
CA ARG A 136 -9.93 21.14 -7.08
C ARG A 136 -10.54 19.76 -6.85
N GLY A 137 -11.36 19.65 -5.83
CA GLY A 137 -12.17 18.44 -5.57
C GLY A 137 -11.58 17.45 -4.58
N PHE A 138 -10.36 17.70 -4.04
CA PHE A 138 -9.79 16.90 -2.97
C PHE A 138 -8.94 17.76 -2.02
N ARG A 139 -8.68 17.25 -0.84
CA ARG A 139 -7.74 17.88 0.09
C ARG A 139 -6.31 17.45 -0.28
N ALA A 140 -5.51 18.38 -0.76
CA ALA A 140 -4.10 18.14 -1.03
C ALA A 140 -3.31 17.87 0.27
N PRO A 141 -2.28 17.00 0.23
CA PRO A 141 -1.36 16.86 1.35
C PRO A 141 -0.62 18.18 1.58
N GLN A 142 -0.37 18.51 2.85
CA GLN A 142 0.28 19.79 3.22
C GLN A 142 1.80 19.72 3.06
N ASN A 143 2.37 18.55 3.25
CA ASN A 143 3.81 18.32 3.23
C ASN A 143 4.15 16.88 2.79
N LEU A 144 5.45 16.61 2.61
CA LEU A 144 5.94 15.31 2.19
C LEU A 144 5.61 14.21 3.19
N ALA A 145 5.60 14.49 4.49
CA ALA A 145 5.26 13.49 5.50
C ALA A 145 3.80 13.03 5.34
N GLU A 146 2.85 13.96 5.19
CA GLU A 146 1.45 13.63 4.93
C GLU A 146 1.26 12.88 3.60
N LEU A 147 2.00 13.27 2.55
CA LEU A 147 1.96 12.54 1.27
C LEU A 147 2.49 11.12 1.41
N THR A 148 3.61 10.95 2.11
CA THR A 148 4.22 9.64 2.38
C THR A 148 3.25 8.74 3.13
N GLU A 149 2.63 9.23 4.21
CA GLU A 149 1.64 8.48 4.97
C GLU A 149 0.46 8.02 4.09
N ARG A 150 -0.08 8.93 3.28
CA ARG A 150 -1.16 8.60 2.33
C ARG A 150 -0.72 7.57 1.29
N THR A 151 0.51 7.67 0.79
CA THR A 151 1.08 6.73 -0.19
C THR A 151 1.25 5.35 0.43
N ILE A 152 1.79 5.28 1.67
CA ILE A 152 1.90 4.03 2.41
C ILE A 152 0.53 3.38 2.61
N LEU A 153 -0.47 4.15 3.03
CA LEU A 153 -1.84 3.65 3.20
C LEU A 153 -2.44 3.14 1.88
N ALA A 154 -2.19 3.83 0.76
CA ALA A 154 -2.62 3.38 -0.56
C ALA A 154 -1.89 2.10 -0.97
N GLY A 155 -0.56 2.04 -0.78
CA GLY A 155 0.26 0.87 -1.05
C GLY A 155 -0.16 -0.35 -0.23
N LYS A 156 -0.48 -0.15 1.05
CA LYS A 156 -1.03 -1.20 1.92
C LYS A 156 -2.30 -1.83 1.33
N LYS A 157 -3.19 -1.01 0.78
CA LYS A 157 -4.42 -1.49 0.15
C LYS A 157 -4.14 -2.28 -1.14
N LEU A 158 -3.13 -1.90 -1.91
CA LEU A 158 -2.77 -2.53 -3.17
C LEU A 158 -1.93 -3.80 -2.98
N ALA A 159 -0.97 -3.78 -2.07
CA ALA A 159 -0.07 -4.92 -1.83
C ALA A 159 -0.80 -6.13 -1.22
N LEU A 160 -1.95 -5.92 -0.58
CA LEU A 160 -2.81 -7.00 -0.12
C LEU A 160 -3.48 -7.78 -1.27
N GLU A 161 -3.32 -7.34 -2.52
CA GLU A 161 -3.90 -8.00 -3.70
C GLU A 161 -3.00 -9.05 -4.32
N ASP A 162 -1.70 -8.97 -4.10
CA ASP A 162 -0.73 -9.91 -4.66
C ASP A 162 0.07 -10.58 -3.53
N THR A 163 -0.64 -11.31 -2.67
CA THR A 163 -0.07 -12.02 -1.50
C THR A 163 0.90 -13.14 -1.88
N ASP A 164 0.86 -13.62 -3.12
CA ASP A 164 1.76 -14.67 -3.60
C ASP A 164 3.13 -14.13 -4.00
N ARG A 165 3.22 -12.83 -4.26
CA ARG A 165 4.41 -12.20 -4.83
C ARG A 165 5.10 -11.20 -3.89
N TYR A 166 4.35 -10.50 -3.05
CA TYR A 166 4.88 -9.45 -2.20
C TYR A 166 4.40 -9.59 -0.76
N VAL A 167 5.34 -9.69 0.15
CA VAL A 167 5.08 -9.56 1.58
C VAL A 167 5.61 -8.19 2.00
N ILE A 168 4.73 -7.29 2.42
CA ILE A 168 5.17 -6.05 3.06
C ILE A 168 5.61 -6.40 4.47
N THR A 169 6.92 -6.47 4.69
CA THR A 169 7.49 -6.59 6.02
C THR A 169 7.67 -5.19 6.60
N TYR A 170 7.07 -4.95 7.76
CA TYR A 170 7.35 -3.77 8.57
C TYR A 170 8.36 -4.16 9.64
N GLU A 171 9.52 -3.52 9.67
CA GLU A 171 10.46 -3.65 10.78
C GLU A 171 9.89 -3.08 12.08
N ASP A 172 9.04 -2.07 11.98
CA ASP A 172 8.19 -1.68 13.09
C ASP A 172 6.94 -2.55 13.05
N GLN A 173 6.84 -3.45 14.01
CA GLN A 173 5.63 -4.19 14.34
C GLN A 173 4.54 -3.21 14.84
N HIS A 174 4.14 -2.27 14.04
CA HIS A 174 2.82 -1.71 14.19
C HIS A 174 1.89 -2.84 13.73
N ASP A 175 1.44 -3.62 14.71
CA ASP A 175 0.30 -4.51 14.58
C ASP A 175 -0.68 -3.83 13.62
N PHE A 176 -0.99 -4.48 12.51
CA PHE A 176 -2.02 -3.98 11.60
C PHE A 176 -3.22 -3.64 12.45
N ALA A 177 -3.29 -2.36 12.72
CA ALA A 177 -4.11 -1.65 13.63
C ALA A 177 -4.98 -2.55 14.51
N VAL A 178 -4.54 -2.81 15.73
CA VAL A 178 -5.50 -3.21 16.76
C VAL A 178 -6.57 -2.15 16.73
N GLN A 179 -7.75 -2.53 16.30
CA GLN A 179 -8.88 -1.64 16.33
C GLN A 179 -9.44 -1.67 17.76
N HIS A 180 -9.39 -0.53 18.42
CA HIS A 180 -9.85 -0.38 19.79
C HIS A 180 -11.26 0.19 19.82
N TYR A 181 -12.16 -0.52 20.45
CA TYR A 181 -13.53 -0.05 20.64
C TYR A 181 -13.86 0.01 22.14
N THR A 182 -14.50 1.08 22.54
CA THR A 182 -14.98 1.29 23.91
C THR A 182 -16.49 1.26 23.90
N LEU A 183 -17.08 0.26 24.55
CA LEU A 183 -18.52 0.13 24.67
C LEU A 183 -18.94 0.64 26.04
N PRO A 184 -19.76 1.69 26.11
CA PRO A 184 -20.20 2.24 27.40
C PRO A 184 -21.10 1.25 28.17
N ALA A 185 -20.91 1.16 29.47
CA ALA A 185 -21.78 0.35 30.34
C ALA A 185 -23.17 0.96 30.45
N ASP A 186 -23.22 2.29 30.65
CA ASP A 186 -24.40 3.13 30.66
C ASP A 186 -24.02 4.53 30.16
N ALA A 187 -25.01 5.34 29.76
CA ALA A 187 -24.81 6.66 29.18
C ALA A 187 -23.98 7.62 30.05
N ASP A 188 -23.94 7.40 31.36
CA ASP A 188 -23.32 8.28 32.35
C ASP A 188 -22.11 7.66 33.08
N SER A 189 -21.69 6.44 32.73
CA SER A 189 -20.59 5.76 33.44
C SER A 189 -19.25 5.93 32.74
N HIS A 190 -18.19 6.16 33.51
CA HIS A 190 -16.78 6.10 33.03
C HIS A 190 -16.27 4.65 32.89
N GLU A 191 -17.09 3.68 33.27
CA GLU A 191 -16.78 2.26 33.14
C GLU A 191 -17.08 1.79 31.73
N ALA A 192 -16.18 1.03 31.15
CA ALA A 192 -16.28 0.61 29.78
C ALA A 192 -15.97 -0.88 29.59
N PHE A 193 -16.62 -1.47 28.61
CA PHE A 193 -16.24 -2.75 28.06
C PHE A 193 -15.39 -2.51 26.82
N LEU A 194 -14.15 -3.01 26.83
CA LEU A 194 -13.20 -2.77 25.75
C LEU A 194 -13.17 -3.98 24.82
N VAL A 195 -13.13 -3.69 23.53
CA VAL A 195 -12.99 -4.69 22.48
C VAL A 195 -11.78 -4.31 21.61
N ASP A 196 -10.77 -5.16 21.59
CA ASP A 196 -9.65 -5.05 20.69
C ASP A 196 -9.80 -6.11 19.59
N LEU A 197 -9.81 -5.68 18.34
CA LEU A 197 -9.87 -6.54 17.16
C LEU A 197 -8.52 -6.50 16.43
N ARG A 198 -7.96 -7.67 16.16
CA ARG A 198 -6.71 -7.85 15.41
C ARG A 198 -6.89 -8.79 14.24
N TYR A 199 -6.06 -8.63 13.22
CA TYR A 199 -5.92 -9.54 12.10
C TYR A 199 -4.52 -10.16 12.13
N PRO A 200 -4.33 -11.34 12.76
CA PRO A 200 -2.99 -11.94 12.93
C PRO A 200 -2.25 -12.19 11.62
N ASP A 201 -3.00 -12.49 10.56
CA ASP A 201 -2.47 -12.80 9.23
C ASP A 201 -2.83 -11.71 8.20
N GLY A 202 -3.23 -10.52 8.68
CA GLY A 202 -3.73 -9.42 7.86
C GLY A 202 -5.23 -9.51 7.55
N PRO A 203 -5.85 -8.43 7.08
CA PRO A 203 -7.29 -8.32 6.84
C PRO A 203 -7.72 -8.93 5.49
N VAL A 204 -7.01 -9.92 4.96
CA VAL A 204 -7.25 -10.49 3.64
C VAL A 204 -7.98 -11.82 3.72
N MET A 205 -9.07 -11.96 2.95
CA MET A 205 -9.82 -13.19 2.77
C MET A 205 -9.21 -14.04 1.64
N ALA A 206 -8.23 -14.91 1.96
CA ALA A 206 -7.56 -15.72 0.96
C ALA A 206 -7.16 -17.12 1.51
N PRO A 207 -8.00 -18.14 1.50
CA PRO A 207 -9.46 -18.20 1.33
C PRO A 207 -10.24 -17.83 2.59
N ALA A 208 -9.55 -17.56 3.67
CA ALA A 208 -10.11 -17.27 4.98
C ALA A 208 -9.40 -16.08 5.63
N CYS A 209 -10.06 -15.40 6.55
CA CYS A 209 -9.47 -14.31 7.34
C CYS A 209 -9.57 -14.63 8.83
N ARG A 210 -8.42 -14.69 9.51
CA ARG A 210 -8.38 -14.89 10.97
C ARG A 210 -8.56 -13.57 11.69
N ILE A 211 -9.40 -13.59 12.72
CA ILE A 211 -9.67 -12.45 13.59
C ILE A 211 -9.44 -12.87 15.03
N ASP A 212 -8.66 -12.10 15.74
CA ASP A 212 -8.47 -12.22 17.18
C ASP A 212 -9.19 -11.07 17.87
N LEU A 213 -10.04 -11.42 18.85
CA LEU A 213 -10.77 -10.50 19.70
C LEU A 213 -10.25 -10.59 21.14
N THR A 214 -9.97 -9.45 21.73
CA THR A 214 -9.71 -9.34 23.16
C THR A 214 -10.84 -8.51 23.78
N LEU A 215 -11.62 -9.14 24.65
CA LEU A 215 -12.74 -8.53 25.35
C LEU A 215 -12.34 -8.26 26.80
N THR A 216 -12.30 -7.01 27.23
CA THR A 216 -11.92 -6.63 28.60
C THR A 216 -13.05 -5.91 29.28
N ASN A 217 -13.56 -6.50 30.35
CA ASN A 217 -14.64 -5.92 31.14
C ASN A 217 -14.08 -5.02 32.27
N ARG A 218 -14.15 -3.72 32.07
CA ARG A 218 -13.80 -2.71 33.09
C ARG A 218 -15.01 -2.20 33.87
N THR A 219 -16.16 -2.85 33.71
CA THR A 219 -17.39 -2.47 34.44
C THR A 219 -17.52 -3.25 35.73
N ALA A 220 -18.35 -2.77 36.64
CA ALA A 220 -18.67 -3.47 37.88
C ALA A 220 -19.61 -4.66 37.69
N CYS A 221 -20.21 -4.81 36.51
CA CYS A 221 -21.19 -5.85 36.22
C CYS A 221 -20.59 -6.97 35.36
N ARG A 222 -21.12 -8.20 35.55
CA ARG A 222 -20.81 -9.33 34.64
C ARG A 222 -21.51 -9.10 33.31
N TRP A 223 -20.76 -9.35 32.21
CA TRP A 223 -21.31 -9.30 30.86
C TRP A 223 -21.46 -10.72 30.32
N LEU A 224 -22.69 -11.12 30.08
CA LEU A 224 -22.97 -12.25 29.24
C LEU A 224 -23.04 -11.76 27.81
N VAL A 225 -22.06 -12.12 26.98
CA VAL A 225 -21.83 -11.56 25.64
C VAL A 225 -22.10 -12.61 24.59
N ARG A 226 -22.82 -12.23 23.56
CA ARG A 226 -22.87 -12.97 22.31
C ARG A 226 -22.10 -12.17 21.25
N VAL A 227 -21.16 -12.82 20.61
CA VAL A 227 -20.37 -12.22 19.54
C VAL A 227 -20.74 -12.89 18.23
N HIS A 228 -21.23 -12.13 17.28
CA HIS A 228 -21.52 -12.65 15.96
C HIS A 228 -21.09 -11.65 14.88
N ALA A 229 -20.76 -12.17 13.69
CA ALA A 229 -20.43 -11.36 12.52
C ALA A 229 -21.54 -11.48 11.49
N GLU A 230 -21.98 -10.35 10.97
CA GLU A 230 -22.91 -10.28 9.88
C GLU A 230 -22.31 -9.39 8.79
N GLY A 231 -22.08 -9.96 7.65
CA GLY A 231 -21.81 -9.27 6.42
C GLY A 231 -22.96 -9.56 5.49
N THR A 232 -23.01 -9.08 4.32
CA THR A 232 -24.06 -9.20 3.29
C THR A 232 -24.55 -10.64 2.99
N GLY A 233 -24.67 -11.51 4.00
CA GLY A 233 -25.06 -12.92 3.90
C GLY A 233 -23.95 -13.85 3.43
N ILE A 234 -22.69 -13.43 3.46
CA ILE A 234 -21.61 -14.01 2.68
C ILE A 234 -20.51 -14.61 3.56
N TYR A 235 -20.51 -14.33 4.87
CA TYR A 235 -19.45 -14.79 5.77
C TYR A 235 -19.97 -15.78 6.81
N THR A 236 -19.19 -16.81 7.08
CA THR A 236 -19.43 -17.80 8.11
C THR A 236 -18.18 -18.03 8.94
N TRP A 237 -18.34 -18.43 10.21
CA TRP A 237 -17.21 -18.90 11.00
C TRP A 237 -16.79 -20.32 10.61
N SER A 238 -15.47 -20.61 10.67
CA SER A 238 -14.91 -21.89 10.25
C SER A 238 -15.24 -23.11 11.13
N ASP A 239 -15.90 -22.92 12.25
CA ASP A 239 -16.19 -23.96 13.22
C ASP A 239 -17.54 -24.68 13.01
N ASP A 240 -18.07 -24.65 11.77
CA ASP A 240 -19.33 -25.29 11.35
C ASP A 240 -20.57 -24.97 12.18
N SER A 241 -20.49 -24.00 13.10
CA SER A 241 -21.67 -23.50 13.77
C SER A 241 -22.46 -22.68 12.77
N THR A 242 -23.61 -23.20 12.38
CA THR A 242 -24.64 -22.45 11.62
C THR A 242 -25.11 -21.20 12.38
N ASP A 243 -24.75 -21.09 13.63
CA ASP A 243 -24.95 -19.93 14.49
C ASP A 243 -23.60 -19.23 14.61
N ALA A 244 -23.48 -18.10 13.92
CA ALA A 244 -22.32 -17.19 13.99
C ALA A 244 -22.13 -16.58 15.40
N LEU A 245 -22.60 -17.26 16.44
CA LEU A 245 -22.61 -16.82 17.82
C LEU A 245 -21.47 -17.44 18.60
N ILE A 246 -20.66 -16.59 19.22
CA ILE A 246 -19.67 -17.01 20.22
C ILE A 246 -20.17 -16.51 21.56
N PRO A 247 -20.87 -17.35 22.34
CA PRO A 247 -21.26 -16.95 23.69
C PRO A 247 -20.04 -16.93 24.59
N CYS A 248 -19.88 -15.88 25.36
CA CYS A 248 -18.88 -15.79 26.39
C CYS A 248 -19.39 -15.01 27.59
N ASP A 249 -18.88 -15.40 28.76
CA ASP A 249 -19.20 -14.76 30.03
C ASP A 249 -17.94 -14.06 30.53
N VAL A 250 -18.02 -12.74 30.75
CA VAL A 250 -16.87 -11.91 31.11
C VAL A 250 -17.15 -11.21 32.43
N ALA A 251 -16.50 -11.70 33.47
CA ALA A 251 -16.66 -11.13 34.83
C ALA A 251 -16.00 -9.75 34.93
N PRO A 252 -16.40 -8.94 35.96
CA PRO A 252 -15.71 -7.68 36.26
C PRO A 252 -14.20 -7.86 36.37
N GLY A 253 -13.45 -7.03 35.65
CA GLY A 253 -11.97 -7.07 35.60
C GLY A 253 -11.37 -8.20 34.74
N GLU A 254 -12.21 -9.06 34.19
CA GLU A 254 -11.73 -10.18 33.35
C GLU A 254 -11.42 -9.73 31.93
N THR A 255 -10.44 -10.44 31.31
CA THR A 255 -10.12 -10.33 29.90
C THR A 255 -10.22 -11.69 29.23
N VAL A 256 -11.08 -11.80 28.24
CA VAL A 256 -11.28 -13.02 27.41
C VAL A 256 -10.67 -12.80 26.04
N ARG A 257 -9.99 -13.82 25.52
CA ARG A 257 -9.43 -13.80 24.15
C ARG A 257 -10.11 -14.87 23.32
N LEU A 258 -10.55 -14.47 22.15
CA LEU A 258 -11.24 -15.32 21.17
C LEU A 258 -10.50 -15.23 19.85
N SER A 259 -10.20 -16.36 19.25
CA SER A 259 -9.66 -16.44 17.89
C SER A 259 -10.64 -17.18 16.99
N ARG A 260 -10.97 -16.60 15.86
CA ARG A 260 -11.92 -17.19 14.89
C ARG A 260 -11.47 -16.92 13.49
N THR A 261 -11.82 -17.86 12.61
CA THR A 261 -11.58 -17.74 11.18
C THR A 261 -12.88 -17.48 10.45
N LEU A 262 -12.92 -16.40 9.70
CA LEU A 262 -14.04 -16.02 8.87
C LEU A 262 -13.84 -16.60 7.47
N LEU A 263 -14.87 -17.24 6.92
CA LEU A 263 -14.87 -17.81 5.58
C LEU A 263 -15.80 -17.01 4.68
N SER A 264 -15.44 -16.89 3.41
CA SER A 264 -16.35 -16.38 2.39
C SER A 264 -17.21 -17.51 1.85
N ALA A 265 -18.52 -17.30 1.80
CA ALA A 265 -19.48 -18.25 1.24
C ALA A 265 -19.70 -18.08 -0.28
N CYS A 266 -19.12 -17.08 -0.91
CA CYS A 266 -19.30 -16.85 -2.35
C CYS A 266 -18.05 -16.27 -3.04
N ASP A 267 -17.98 -16.52 -4.35
CA ASP A 267 -17.00 -15.92 -5.24
C ASP A 267 -17.49 -14.53 -5.72
N GLY A 268 -16.56 -13.66 -6.06
CA GLY A 268 -16.90 -12.37 -6.69
C GLY A 268 -17.27 -11.25 -5.73
N LEU A 269 -16.79 -11.32 -4.47
CA LEU A 269 -16.95 -10.23 -3.52
C LEU A 269 -16.26 -8.94 -3.99
N PRO A 270 -16.78 -7.77 -3.60
CA PRO A 270 -16.06 -6.51 -3.74
C PRO A 270 -14.67 -6.58 -3.11
N ARG A 271 -13.74 -5.80 -3.63
CA ARG A 271 -12.37 -5.73 -3.12
C ARG A 271 -12.29 -5.32 -1.64
N VAL A 272 -13.12 -4.39 -1.24
CA VAL A 272 -13.24 -3.89 0.12
C VAL A 272 -14.60 -4.25 0.64
N ASN A 273 -14.67 -4.98 1.72
CA ASN A 273 -15.90 -5.42 2.35
C ASN A 273 -15.96 -4.91 3.78
N THR A 274 -17.10 -4.39 4.19
CA THR A 274 -17.38 -4.06 5.58
C THR A 274 -18.19 -5.19 6.19
N VAL A 275 -17.64 -5.77 7.24
CA VAL A 275 -18.34 -6.78 8.06
C VAL A 275 -18.69 -6.14 9.39
N ASN A 276 -19.88 -6.37 9.88
CA ASN A 276 -20.31 -5.88 11.18
C ASN A 276 -20.12 -6.99 12.21
N LEU A 277 -19.33 -6.69 13.23
CA LEU A 277 -19.26 -7.51 14.43
C LEU A 277 -20.27 -6.98 15.44
N TYR A 278 -21.15 -7.84 15.90
CA TYR A 278 -22.13 -7.50 16.90
C TYR A 278 -21.70 -8.05 18.26
N ILE A 279 -21.59 -7.17 19.23
CA ILE A 279 -21.37 -7.52 20.64
C ILE A 279 -22.68 -7.28 21.35
N GLU A 280 -23.31 -8.34 21.80
CA GLU A 280 -24.59 -8.25 22.50
C GLU A 280 -24.41 -8.50 23.98
N ARG A 281 -24.75 -7.53 24.78
CA ARG A 281 -24.77 -7.61 26.25
C ARG A 281 -26.16 -7.96 26.74
N GLN A 282 -26.27 -8.96 27.61
CA GLN A 282 -27.54 -9.23 28.32
C GLN A 282 -27.73 -8.27 29.46
N ASN A 283 -28.85 -7.56 29.46
CA ASN A 283 -29.29 -6.72 30.53
C ASN A 283 -30.19 -7.50 31.49
N ALA A 284 -30.52 -6.91 32.65
CA ALA A 284 -31.50 -7.46 33.58
C ALA A 284 -32.86 -7.70 32.87
N GLY A 285 -33.47 -8.85 33.11
CA GLY A 285 -34.77 -9.19 32.52
C GLY A 285 -34.74 -9.76 31.11
N SER A 286 -33.62 -10.38 30.70
CA SER A 286 -33.43 -11.07 29.39
C SER A 286 -33.43 -10.15 28.17
N LEU A 287 -33.37 -8.86 28.33
CA LEU A 287 -33.17 -7.91 27.24
C LEU A 287 -31.68 -7.87 26.84
N TRP A 288 -31.42 -7.64 25.55
CA TRP A 288 -30.07 -7.52 25.00
C TRP A 288 -29.84 -6.11 24.44
N THR A 289 -28.66 -5.57 24.73
CA THR A 289 -28.19 -4.35 24.08
C THR A 289 -27.14 -4.76 23.05
N THR A 290 -27.31 -4.35 21.80
CA THR A 290 -26.43 -4.67 20.70
C THR A 290 -25.54 -3.48 20.39
N TYR A 291 -24.23 -3.73 20.32
CA TYR A 291 -23.22 -2.80 19.85
C TYR A 291 -22.68 -3.29 18.51
N THR A 292 -22.63 -2.40 17.55
CA THR A 292 -22.11 -2.72 16.19
C THR A 292 -20.71 -2.18 16.02
N ILE A 293 -19.79 -3.07 15.65
CA ILE A 293 -18.39 -2.74 15.35
C ILE A 293 -18.14 -3.07 13.91
N PRO A 294 -18.06 -2.07 13.01
CA PRO A 294 -17.69 -2.31 11.62
C PRO A 294 -16.20 -2.59 11.52
N PHE A 295 -15.82 -3.62 10.77
CA PHE A 295 -14.44 -3.91 10.44
C PHE A 295 -14.29 -4.24 8.94
N THR A 296 -13.11 -4.01 8.40
CA THR A 296 -12.86 -4.15 6.96
C THR A 296 -12.15 -5.47 6.67
N ILE A 297 -12.64 -6.19 5.65
CA ILE A 297 -11.97 -7.33 5.05
C ILE A 297 -11.72 -7.02 3.59
N LEU A 298 -10.52 -7.36 3.13
CA LEU A 298 -10.11 -7.22 1.74
C LEU A 298 -10.23 -8.56 1.05
N THR A 299 -10.76 -8.57 -0.16
CA THR A 299 -10.82 -9.75 -1.02
C THR A 299 -9.75 -9.64 -2.09
N PRO A 300 -8.91 -10.68 -2.30
CA PRO A 300 -7.94 -10.68 -3.38
C PRO A 300 -8.66 -10.51 -4.72
N HIS A 301 -8.20 -9.58 -5.53
CA HIS A 301 -8.74 -9.38 -6.87
C HIS A 301 -7.83 -10.08 -7.87
N ARG A 302 -8.34 -11.06 -8.58
CA ARG A 302 -7.63 -11.60 -9.74
C ARG A 302 -7.85 -10.63 -10.90
N TRP A 303 -6.79 -9.94 -11.28
CA TRP A 303 -6.76 -9.29 -12.58
C TRP A 303 -6.73 -10.39 -13.64
N TYR A 304 -7.79 -10.50 -14.41
CA TYR A 304 -7.71 -11.23 -15.67
C TYR A 304 -6.96 -10.30 -16.63
N LEU A 305 -5.72 -10.65 -16.93
CA LEU A 305 -5.01 -10.17 -18.10
C LEU A 305 -5.54 -10.89 -19.33
#